data_a887d2bd21da78d71e7bafa404888e3e
#
_entry.id   a887d2bd21da78d71e7bafa404888e3e
#
_cell.length_a   1.000
_cell.length_b   1.000
_cell.length_c   1.000
_cell.angle_alpha   90.00
_cell.angle_beta   90.00
_cell.angle_gamma   90.00
#
_symmetry.space_group_name_H-M   'P 1'
#
loop_
_entity.id
_entity.type
_entity.pdbx_description
1 polymer ?
#
loop_
_entity_poly.entity_id
_entity_poly.type
_entity_poly.pdbx_seq_one_letter_code
_entity_poly.pdbx_strand_id
1 'polypeptide(L)'
;MANNKKRGGIVVFVVILLIAAGIGAYTIATDSSRYDGSAGFFNNFIVRKDYIASLYIEGVIETENKTYNHEWLIDTIRSLEDDEKNKAILLTVDSPGGGVYESDEVYLALRDYTEHTGRPIYAYMTTLAASGGYYISCAAETIYANRNTLTGSIGVIASQSVDMTELLKKLGVKVETITAGKNKNMLNINSPLTDEQRAIMQSIADEAYEQFTAIVAKSRGMKIGEVKKLADGRIYTASQAKKNGLVDEIGTWEDALSSLRKELDDDESVVTTYRYEKKDSLLEMLSEAVSKAGKTDALIPDAIRSELMLGISYPAYIYRK
;
A
#
# COMPACT_ATOMS: atom_id res chain seq x y z
N MET A 1 -10.63 -6.05 63.52
CA MET A 1 -10.55 -5.23 62.27
C MET A 1 -9.69 -5.83 61.17
N ALA A 2 -9.18 -7.03 61.24
CA ALA A 2 -8.27 -7.64 60.23
C ALA A 2 -8.97 -8.46 59.14
N ASN A 3 -10.28 -8.72 59.21
CA ASN A 3 -10.96 -9.65 58.29
C ASN A 3 -11.56 -8.96 57.05
N ASN A 4 -11.74 -7.65 57.06
CA ASN A 4 -12.32 -6.91 55.93
C ASN A 4 -11.29 -6.57 54.83
N LYS A 5 -9.99 -6.45 55.12
CA LYS A 5 -8.95 -6.20 54.10
C LYS A 5 -8.70 -7.41 53.19
N LYS A 6 -8.80 -8.63 53.73
CA LYS A 6 -8.61 -9.87 52.94
C LYS A 6 -9.79 -10.10 51.96
N ARG A 7 -11.03 -9.77 52.37
CA ARG A 7 -12.21 -9.88 51.49
C ARG A 7 -12.19 -8.88 50.31
N GLY A 8 -11.73 -7.64 50.55
CA GLY A 8 -11.58 -6.63 49.51
C GLY A 8 -10.56 -7.03 48.43
N GLY A 9 -9.43 -7.62 48.83
CA GLY A 9 -8.39 -8.11 47.93
C GLY A 9 -8.89 -9.27 47.02
N ILE A 10 -9.67 -10.19 47.61
CA ILE A 10 -10.24 -11.33 46.85
C ILE A 10 -11.28 -10.84 45.82
N VAL A 11 -12.12 -9.89 46.20
CA VAL A 11 -13.12 -9.30 45.30
C VAL A 11 -12.43 -8.57 44.12
N VAL A 12 -11.41 -7.77 44.39
CA VAL A 12 -10.63 -7.09 43.35
C VAL A 12 -9.92 -8.10 42.44
N PHE A 13 -9.35 -9.16 43.00
CA PHE A 13 -8.70 -10.21 42.19
C PHE A 13 -9.69 -10.98 41.29
N VAL A 14 -10.89 -11.30 41.82
CA VAL A 14 -11.95 -11.95 41.04
C VAL A 14 -12.47 -11.05 39.95
N VAL A 15 -12.63 -9.74 40.19
CA VAL A 15 -13.05 -8.76 39.17
C VAL A 15 -11.99 -8.63 38.06
N ILE A 16 -10.70 -8.60 38.41
CA ILE A 16 -9.60 -8.59 37.43
C ILE A 16 -9.58 -9.87 36.62
N LEU A 17 -9.82 -11.05 37.24
CA LEU A 17 -9.91 -12.33 36.53
C LEU A 17 -11.13 -12.37 35.59
N LEU A 18 -12.27 -11.83 35.97
CA LEU A 18 -13.47 -11.77 35.13
C LEU A 18 -13.27 -10.78 33.97
N ILE A 19 -12.60 -9.66 34.21
CA ILE A 19 -12.23 -8.72 33.14
C ILE A 19 -11.22 -9.38 32.17
N ALA A 20 -10.20 -10.08 32.69
CA ALA A 20 -9.23 -10.79 31.86
C ALA A 20 -9.88 -11.94 31.06
N ALA A 21 -10.83 -12.68 31.66
CA ALA A 21 -11.61 -13.70 30.96
C ALA A 21 -12.55 -13.11 29.93
N GLY A 22 -13.17 -11.96 30.23
CA GLY A 22 -14.02 -11.21 29.28
C GLY A 22 -13.22 -10.66 28.10
N ILE A 23 -12.03 -10.12 28.38
CA ILE A 23 -11.10 -9.66 27.33
C ILE A 23 -10.61 -10.85 26.50
N GLY A 24 -10.26 -11.99 27.14
CA GLY A 24 -9.86 -13.21 26.45
C GLY A 24 -10.97 -13.77 25.56
N ALA A 25 -12.22 -13.79 26.04
CA ALA A 25 -13.37 -14.21 25.23
C ALA A 25 -13.69 -13.22 24.10
N TYR A 26 -13.52 -11.92 24.34
CA TYR A 26 -13.68 -10.89 23.32
C TYR A 26 -12.57 -10.96 22.26
N THR A 27 -11.31 -11.17 22.64
CA THR A 27 -10.20 -11.35 21.68
C THR A 27 -10.36 -12.64 20.87
N ILE A 28 -10.82 -13.74 21.46
CA ILE A 28 -11.14 -14.98 20.73
C ILE A 28 -12.32 -14.74 19.78
N ALA A 29 -13.34 -13.99 20.19
CA ALA A 29 -14.51 -13.68 19.33
C ALA A 29 -14.18 -12.66 18.22
N THR A 30 -13.17 -11.80 18.40
CA THR A 30 -12.74 -10.81 17.39
C THR A 30 -11.57 -11.29 16.53
N ASP A 31 -10.79 -12.28 16.99
CA ASP A 31 -9.68 -12.91 16.26
C ASP A 31 -10.16 -14.03 15.32
N SER A 32 -11.48 -14.31 15.30
CA SER A 32 -12.11 -15.23 14.33
C SER A 32 -12.12 -14.71 12.88
N SER A 33 -11.45 -13.58 12.60
CA SER A 33 -11.13 -13.14 11.24
C SER A 33 -9.80 -13.70 10.69
N ARG A 34 -9.07 -14.49 11.48
CA ARG A 34 -8.00 -15.34 10.98
C ARG A 34 -8.59 -16.69 10.64
N TYR A 35 -8.71 -16.96 9.35
CA TYR A 35 -8.84 -18.27 8.72
C TYR A 35 -9.27 -19.38 9.69
N ASP A 36 -10.57 -19.43 10.03
CA ASP A 36 -11.11 -20.52 10.82
C ASP A 36 -11.57 -21.63 9.88
N GLY A 37 -10.79 -22.70 9.80
CA GLY A 37 -11.18 -23.93 9.14
C GLY A 37 -12.44 -24.59 9.73
N SER A 38 -13.06 -24.03 10.79
CA SER A 38 -14.33 -24.51 11.36
C SER A 38 -15.57 -23.88 10.73
N ALA A 39 -15.42 -22.75 10.02
CA ALA A 39 -16.52 -22.13 9.27
C ALA A 39 -16.96 -22.98 8.06
N GLY A 40 -16.15 -23.98 7.67
CA GLY A 40 -16.44 -24.85 6.52
C GLY A 40 -17.69 -25.74 6.68
N PHE A 41 -18.17 -25.98 7.89
CA PHE A 41 -19.31 -26.90 8.09
C PHE A 41 -20.68 -26.24 7.94
N PHE A 42 -20.80 -24.95 8.24
CA PHE A 42 -22.06 -24.19 8.09
C PHE A 42 -22.14 -23.39 6.79
N ASN A 43 -21.03 -23.10 6.13
CA ASN A 43 -21.00 -22.34 4.87
C ASN A 43 -21.46 -23.14 3.65
N ASN A 44 -21.56 -24.47 3.74
CA ASN A 44 -22.00 -25.32 2.61
C ASN A 44 -23.50 -25.26 2.30
N PHE A 45 -24.30 -24.50 3.07
CA PHE A 45 -25.75 -24.36 2.83
C PHE A 45 -26.20 -22.98 2.34
N ILE A 46 -25.27 -21.99 2.32
CA ILE A 46 -25.57 -20.68 1.72
C ILE A 46 -25.05 -20.73 0.28
N VAL A 47 -25.97 -20.82 -0.69
CA VAL A 47 -25.62 -20.62 -2.10
C VAL A 47 -25.07 -19.20 -2.21
N ARG A 48 -23.74 -19.06 -2.21
CA ARG A 48 -23.08 -17.79 -2.43
C ARG A 48 -23.42 -17.34 -3.85
N LYS A 49 -24.05 -16.17 -3.96
CA LYS A 49 -24.29 -15.53 -5.26
C LYS A 49 -22.94 -15.17 -5.89
N ASP A 50 -22.91 -15.12 -7.19
CA ASP A 50 -21.81 -14.57 -7.94
C ASP A 50 -21.60 -13.09 -7.55
N TYR A 51 -20.34 -12.62 -7.51
CA TYR A 51 -20.04 -11.28 -7.01
C TYR A 51 -18.83 -10.65 -7.70
N ILE A 52 -18.81 -9.32 -7.66
CA ILE A 52 -17.68 -8.48 -8.02
C ILE A 52 -16.93 -8.12 -6.74
N ALA A 53 -15.62 -8.34 -6.71
CA ALA A 53 -14.78 -7.91 -5.61
C ALA A 53 -14.41 -6.43 -5.78
N SER A 54 -14.83 -5.56 -4.87
CA SER A 54 -14.32 -4.19 -4.77
C SER A 54 -13.08 -4.19 -3.89
N LEU A 55 -11.90 -4.24 -4.51
CA LEU A 55 -10.60 -4.34 -3.84
C LEU A 55 -9.96 -2.96 -3.71
N TYR A 56 -9.64 -2.54 -2.48
CA TYR A 56 -9.09 -1.23 -2.20
C TYR A 56 -7.58 -1.26 -2.01
N ILE A 57 -6.89 -0.31 -2.65
CA ILE A 57 -5.47 -0.01 -2.44
C ILE A 57 -5.38 1.44 -1.99
N GLU A 58 -5.11 1.63 -0.69
CA GLU A 58 -5.14 2.95 -0.06
C GLU A 58 -3.86 3.26 0.70
N GLY A 59 -3.38 4.50 0.57
CA GLY A 59 -2.15 4.95 1.22
C GLY A 59 -0.88 4.55 0.50
N VAL A 60 0.25 4.61 1.20
CA VAL A 60 1.57 4.26 0.65
C VAL A 60 1.67 2.74 0.46
N ILE A 61 2.16 2.34 -0.71
CA ILE A 61 2.40 0.92 -1.03
C ILE A 61 3.74 0.53 -0.42
N GLU A 62 3.70 -0.21 0.69
CA GLU A 62 4.84 -0.66 1.47
C GLU A 62 4.51 -1.99 2.16
N THR A 63 5.37 -2.50 3.03
CA THR A 63 5.10 -3.77 3.70
C THR A 63 3.81 -3.73 4.52
N GLU A 64 3.62 -2.71 5.37
CA GLU A 64 2.40 -2.51 6.17
C GLU A 64 2.29 -1.08 6.69
N ASN A 65 1.07 -0.53 6.69
CA ASN A 65 0.68 0.68 7.40
C ASN A 65 -0.79 0.57 7.87
N LYS A 66 -1.43 1.69 8.19
CA LYS A 66 -2.81 1.69 8.70
C LYS A 66 -3.86 1.23 7.68
N THR A 67 -3.62 1.50 6.41
CA THR A 67 -4.58 1.27 5.31
C THR A 67 -4.08 0.31 4.24
N TYR A 68 -2.84 -0.15 4.35
CA TYR A 68 -2.21 -1.06 3.41
C TYR A 68 -1.43 -2.16 4.14
N ASN A 69 -1.57 -3.40 3.68
CA ASN A 69 -0.73 -4.52 4.09
C ASN A 69 -0.48 -5.40 2.85
N HIS A 70 0.78 -5.56 2.52
CA HIS A 70 1.19 -6.22 1.29
C HIS A 70 0.80 -7.70 1.25
N GLU A 71 1.11 -8.44 2.31
CA GLU A 71 0.82 -9.87 2.41
C GLU A 71 -0.70 -10.13 2.34
N TRP A 72 -1.49 -9.35 3.11
CA TRP A 72 -2.94 -9.43 3.08
C TRP A 72 -3.51 -9.18 1.67
N LEU A 73 -2.96 -8.20 0.95
CA LEU A 73 -3.42 -7.85 -0.40
C LEU A 73 -3.13 -8.98 -1.40
N ILE A 74 -1.92 -9.52 -1.38
CA ILE A 74 -1.52 -10.66 -2.24
C ILE A 74 -2.38 -11.89 -1.93
N ASP A 75 -2.57 -12.23 -0.65
CA ASP A 75 -3.41 -13.37 -0.24
C ASP A 75 -4.87 -13.16 -0.62
N THR A 76 -5.37 -11.92 -0.54
CA THR A 76 -6.72 -11.58 -0.99
C THR A 76 -6.86 -11.80 -2.50
N ILE A 77 -5.92 -11.33 -3.32
CA ILE A 77 -5.98 -11.54 -4.79
C ILE A 77 -5.95 -13.02 -5.12
N ARG A 78 -5.07 -13.80 -4.49
CA ARG A 78 -5.03 -15.28 -4.68
C ARG A 78 -6.33 -15.95 -4.26
N SER A 79 -6.92 -15.55 -3.14
CA SER A 79 -8.20 -16.07 -2.69
C SER A 79 -9.35 -15.74 -3.65
N LEU A 80 -9.30 -14.56 -4.30
CA LEU A 80 -10.26 -14.20 -5.35
C LEU A 80 -10.05 -14.99 -6.63
N GLU A 81 -8.82 -15.35 -6.97
CA GLU A 81 -8.48 -16.22 -8.11
C GLU A 81 -9.10 -17.62 -7.91
N ASP A 82 -8.95 -18.19 -6.72
CA ASP A 82 -9.44 -19.51 -6.36
C ASP A 82 -10.98 -19.58 -6.18
N ASP A 83 -11.66 -18.45 -5.93
CA ASP A 83 -13.11 -18.41 -5.70
C ASP A 83 -13.88 -18.32 -7.03
N GLU A 84 -14.48 -19.43 -7.46
CA GLU A 84 -15.31 -19.52 -8.67
C GLU A 84 -16.53 -18.57 -8.67
N LYS A 85 -16.95 -18.08 -7.50
CA LYS A 85 -18.05 -17.13 -7.36
C LYS A 85 -17.64 -15.69 -7.58
N ASN A 86 -16.37 -15.39 -7.47
CA ASN A 86 -15.84 -14.11 -7.91
C ASN A 86 -15.91 -14.02 -9.45
N LYS A 87 -16.44 -12.95 -10.00
CA LYS A 87 -16.59 -12.77 -11.46
C LYS A 87 -15.71 -11.66 -12.02
N ALA A 88 -15.28 -10.75 -11.18
CA ALA A 88 -14.41 -9.64 -11.57
C ALA A 88 -13.80 -8.95 -10.34
N ILE A 89 -12.80 -8.12 -10.58
CA ILE A 89 -12.28 -7.18 -9.59
C ILE A 89 -12.53 -5.75 -10.06
N LEU A 90 -13.19 -4.94 -9.23
CA LEU A 90 -13.17 -3.49 -9.32
C LEU A 90 -12.12 -2.95 -8.34
N LEU A 91 -10.94 -2.66 -8.86
CA LEU A 91 -9.81 -2.15 -8.11
C LEU A 91 -10.01 -0.65 -7.82
N THR A 92 -10.12 -0.28 -6.56
CA THR A 92 -10.28 1.13 -6.15
C THR A 92 -8.96 1.62 -5.57
N VAL A 93 -8.36 2.63 -6.21
CA VAL A 93 -7.00 3.10 -5.91
C VAL A 93 -7.03 4.53 -5.38
N ASP A 94 -6.47 4.73 -4.16
CA ASP A 94 -6.15 6.04 -3.56
C ASP A 94 -4.74 6.01 -2.96
N SER A 95 -3.72 6.08 -3.80
CA SER A 95 -2.34 5.86 -3.41
C SER A 95 -1.36 6.80 -4.10
N PRO A 96 -0.40 7.37 -3.37
CA PRO A 96 0.74 8.09 -3.96
C PRO A 96 1.78 7.16 -4.61
N GLY A 97 1.61 5.84 -4.47
CA GLY A 97 2.61 4.84 -4.81
C GLY A 97 3.43 4.40 -3.61
N GLY A 98 4.58 3.79 -3.84
CA GLY A 98 5.44 3.25 -2.78
C GLY A 98 6.62 2.45 -3.30
N GLY A 99 6.90 1.31 -2.68
CA GLY A 99 7.99 0.40 -3.04
C GLY A 99 7.85 -0.16 -4.46
N VAL A 100 8.98 -0.26 -5.16
CA VAL A 100 9.01 -0.87 -6.51
C VAL A 100 8.61 -2.33 -6.43
N TYR A 101 9.18 -3.07 -5.47
CA TYR A 101 8.91 -4.49 -5.26
C TYR A 101 7.42 -4.73 -4.98
N GLU A 102 6.86 -4.04 -4.00
CA GLU A 102 5.46 -4.22 -3.61
C GLU A 102 4.49 -3.83 -4.74
N SER A 103 4.81 -2.76 -5.49
CA SER A 103 3.98 -2.35 -6.63
C SER A 103 3.99 -3.37 -7.76
N ASP A 104 5.17 -3.94 -8.06
CA ASP A 104 5.32 -4.94 -9.11
C ASP A 104 4.67 -6.28 -8.73
N GLU A 105 4.85 -6.73 -7.49
CA GLU A 105 4.27 -8.00 -7.02
C GLU A 105 2.74 -7.96 -7.04
N VAL A 106 2.11 -6.83 -6.64
CA VAL A 106 0.66 -6.64 -6.76
C VAL A 106 0.21 -6.61 -8.22
N TYR A 107 0.95 -5.90 -9.09
CA TYR A 107 0.65 -5.88 -10.53
C TYR A 107 0.69 -7.29 -11.11
N LEU A 108 1.73 -8.08 -10.80
CA LEU A 108 1.88 -9.46 -11.28
C LEU A 108 0.74 -10.34 -10.76
N ALA A 109 0.40 -10.27 -9.47
CA ALA A 109 -0.70 -11.06 -8.91
C ALA A 109 -2.05 -10.74 -9.57
N LEU A 110 -2.33 -9.46 -9.89
CA LEU A 110 -3.52 -9.06 -10.63
C LEU A 110 -3.49 -9.55 -12.08
N ARG A 111 -2.32 -9.56 -12.72
CA ARG A 111 -2.15 -10.12 -14.06
C ARG A 111 -2.37 -11.62 -14.08
N ASP A 112 -1.81 -12.35 -13.11
CA ASP A 112 -2.02 -13.79 -12.94
C ASP A 112 -3.50 -14.11 -12.75
N TYR A 113 -4.22 -13.34 -11.91
CA TYR A 113 -5.67 -13.46 -11.75
C TYR A 113 -6.40 -13.40 -13.10
N THR A 114 -6.10 -12.39 -13.92
CA THR A 114 -6.75 -12.27 -15.25
C THR A 114 -6.33 -13.40 -16.19
N GLU A 115 -5.04 -13.76 -16.22
CA GLU A 115 -4.50 -14.78 -17.14
C GLU A 115 -5.02 -16.19 -16.80
N HIS A 116 -5.17 -16.52 -15.51
CA HIS A 116 -5.63 -17.84 -15.10
C HIS A 116 -7.16 -17.98 -15.11
N THR A 117 -7.89 -16.92 -14.81
CA THR A 117 -9.35 -17.00 -14.66
C THR A 117 -10.12 -16.48 -15.88
N GLY A 118 -9.50 -15.64 -16.71
CA GLY A 118 -10.17 -14.91 -17.80
C GLY A 118 -11.15 -13.84 -17.31
N ARG A 119 -11.15 -13.52 -16.01
CA ARG A 119 -12.09 -12.55 -15.41
C ARG A 119 -11.51 -11.13 -15.52
N PRO A 120 -12.35 -10.12 -15.84
CA PRO A 120 -11.89 -8.76 -16.04
C PRO A 120 -11.52 -8.06 -14.72
N ILE A 121 -10.58 -7.14 -14.83
CA ILE A 121 -10.24 -6.17 -13.79
C ILE A 121 -10.47 -4.77 -14.34
N TYR A 122 -11.30 -3.98 -13.65
CA TYR A 122 -11.42 -2.55 -13.86
C TYR A 122 -10.74 -1.80 -12.73
N ALA A 123 -10.08 -0.69 -13.03
CA ALA A 123 -9.51 0.20 -12.03
C ALA A 123 -10.32 1.49 -11.94
N TYR A 124 -10.63 1.92 -10.74
CA TYR A 124 -11.20 3.22 -10.44
C TYR A 124 -10.24 4.03 -9.57
N MET A 125 -9.75 5.13 -10.09
CA MET A 125 -8.86 6.05 -9.40
C MET A 125 -9.68 7.12 -8.67
N THR A 126 -9.48 7.23 -7.35
CA THR A 126 -10.18 8.21 -6.50
C THR A 126 -9.46 9.55 -6.47
N THR A 127 -8.92 9.97 -5.33
CA THR A 127 -8.24 11.27 -5.20
C THR A 127 -6.87 11.26 -5.87
N LEU A 128 -6.10 10.20 -5.64
CA LEU A 128 -4.72 10.07 -6.08
C LEU A 128 -4.43 8.62 -6.48
N ALA A 129 -3.95 8.41 -7.71
CA ALA A 129 -3.44 7.12 -8.15
C ALA A 129 -2.17 7.36 -8.96
N ALA A 130 -1.07 7.61 -8.27
CA ALA A 130 0.17 8.05 -8.86
C ALA A 130 1.31 7.06 -8.62
N SER A 131 2.31 7.07 -9.51
CA SER A 131 3.53 6.26 -9.37
C SER A 131 3.19 4.77 -9.22
N GLY A 132 3.52 4.11 -8.10
CA GLY A 132 3.12 2.72 -7.81
C GLY A 132 1.62 2.47 -7.90
N GLY A 133 0.78 3.45 -7.52
CA GLY A 133 -0.67 3.36 -7.67
C GLY A 133 -1.11 3.33 -9.13
N TYR A 134 -0.47 4.11 -10.01
CA TYR A 134 -0.69 4.04 -11.45
C TYR A 134 -0.15 2.73 -12.06
N TYR A 135 1.03 2.30 -11.59
CA TYR A 135 1.66 1.04 -11.99
C TYR A 135 0.72 -0.15 -11.79
N ILE A 136 0.14 -0.29 -10.59
CA ILE A 136 -0.81 -1.35 -10.28
C ILE A 136 -2.09 -1.21 -11.11
N SER A 137 -2.58 0.01 -11.31
CA SER A 137 -3.77 0.26 -12.15
C SER A 137 -3.58 -0.20 -13.59
N CYS A 138 -2.35 -0.28 -14.07
CA CYS A 138 -2.02 -0.83 -15.40
C CYS A 138 -2.29 -2.34 -15.54
N ALA A 139 -2.61 -3.05 -14.46
CA ALA A 139 -3.08 -4.43 -14.54
C ALA A 139 -4.53 -4.54 -15.03
N ALA A 140 -5.31 -3.47 -14.91
CA ALA A 140 -6.71 -3.42 -15.33
C ALA A 140 -6.85 -3.26 -16.85
N GLU A 141 -7.93 -3.81 -17.39
CA GLU A 141 -8.31 -3.66 -18.82
C GLU A 141 -8.87 -2.27 -19.10
N THR A 142 -9.63 -1.72 -18.16
CA THR A 142 -10.21 -0.39 -18.25
C THR A 142 -9.91 0.41 -16.98
N ILE A 143 -9.41 1.62 -17.17
CA ILE A 143 -9.04 2.54 -16.09
C ILE A 143 -10.00 3.73 -16.09
N TYR A 144 -10.80 3.85 -15.04
CA TYR A 144 -11.62 5.00 -14.73
C TYR A 144 -10.91 5.95 -13.77
N ALA A 145 -11.11 7.24 -13.93
CA ALA A 145 -10.66 8.25 -12.98
C ALA A 145 -11.82 9.17 -12.59
N ASN A 146 -11.89 9.58 -11.30
CA ASN A 146 -12.73 10.70 -10.92
C ASN A 146 -12.24 11.97 -11.65
N ARG A 147 -13.15 12.88 -11.97
CA ARG A 147 -12.80 14.13 -12.66
C ARG A 147 -11.73 14.99 -11.96
N ASN A 148 -11.56 14.79 -10.65
CA ASN A 148 -10.60 15.50 -9.82
C ASN A 148 -9.37 14.65 -9.45
N THR A 149 -9.25 13.44 -9.98
CA THR A 149 -8.11 12.55 -9.75
C THR A 149 -6.82 13.21 -10.23
N LEU A 150 -5.77 13.03 -9.44
CA LEU A 150 -4.38 13.22 -9.85
C LEU A 150 -3.74 11.85 -10.08
N THR A 151 -3.03 11.70 -11.20
CA THR A 151 -2.41 10.43 -11.59
C THR A 151 -1.09 10.63 -12.33
N GLY A 152 -0.52 9.56 -12.89
CA GLY A 152 0.77 9.62 -13.57
C GLY A 152 1.93 9.45 -12.60
N SER A 153 2.82 10.44 -12.48
CA SER A 153 4.08 10.30 -11.73
C SER A 153 4.85 9.05 -12.17
N ILE A 154 4.87 8.80 -13.49
CA ILE A 154 5.57 7.66 -14.08
C ILE A 154 7.07 7.97 -14.04
N GLY A 155 7.74 7.40 -13.04
CA GLY A 155 9.13 7.66 -12.75
C GLY A 155 9.60 6.89 -11.52
N VAL A 156 10.90 6.89 -11.26
CA VAL A 156 11.54 6.13 -10.18
C VAL A 156 12.49 7.03 -9.40
N ILE A 157 12.41 6.95 -8.08
CA ILE A 157 13.41 7.51 -7.16
C ILE A 157 14.20 6.32 -6.59
N ALA A 158 15.41 6.06 -7.10
CA ALA A 158 16.24 4.96 -6.60
C ALA A 158 16.79 5.26 -5.19
N SER A 159 17.14 6.51 -4.92
CA SER A 159 17.61 6.93 -3.60
C SER A 159 17.59 8.46 -3.44
N GLN A 160 17.64 8.89 -2.19
CA GLN A 160 17.89 10.27 -1.82
C GLN A 160 19.13 10.29 -0.91
N SER A 161 20.15 11.07 -1.28
CA SER A 161 21.36 11.24 -0.46
C SER A 161 21.31 12.60 0.23
N VAL A 162 21.59 12.60 1.53
CA VAL A 162 21.79 13.81 2.32
C VAL A 162 23.26 13.90 2.69
N ASP A 163 23.94 14.99 2.33
CA ASP A 163 25.32 15.25 2.71
C ASP A 163 25.35 16.21 3.91
N MET A 164 25.76 15.70 5.07
CA MET A 164 25.94 16.45 6.31
C MET A 164 27.41 16.70 6.66
N THR A 165 28.34 16.46 5.75
CA THR A 165 29.77 16.54 6.00
C THR A 165 30.20 17.86 6.67
N GLU A 166 29.78 18.99 6.11
CA GLU A 166 30.13 20.31 6.64
C GLU A 166 29.43 20.62 7.98
N LEU A 167 28.21 20.13 8.18
CA LEU A 167 27.52 20.28 9.46
C LEU A 167 28.22 19.49 10.57
N LEU A 168 28.55 18.23 10.32
CA LEU A 168 29.28 17.37 11.27
C LEU A 168 30.63 17.98 11.64
N LYS A 169 31.35 18.53 10.66
CA LYS A 169 32.60 19.22 10.86
C LYS A 169 32.47 20.46 11.76
N LYS A 170 31.45 21.28 11.53
CA LYS A 170 31.14 22.45 12.39
C LYS A 170 30.81 22.07 13.82
N LEU A 171 30.17 20.92 14.03
CA LEU A 171 29.82 20.39 15.35
C LEU A 171 30.98 19.64 16.02
N GLY A 172 32.14 19.51 15.35
CA GLY A 172 33.28 18.75 15.88
C GLY A 172 33.08 17.24 15.92
N VAL A 173 32.05 16.72 15.21
CA VAL A 173 31.73 15.29 15.15
C VAL A 173 32.61 14.65 14.08
N LYS A 174 33.32 13.59 14.44
CA LYS A 174 34.10 12.74 13.53
C LYS A 174 33.40 11.40 13.40
N VAL A 175 33.10 11.00 12.17
CA VAL A 175 32.52 9.69 11.85
C VAL A 175 33.60 8.87 11.16
N GLU A 176 33.90 7.69 11.68
CA GLU A 176 34.81 6.73 11.08
C GLU A 176 34.01 5.46 10.75
N THR A 177 34.07 5.01 9.50
CA THR A 177 33.38 3.80 9.03
C THR A 177 34.39 2.84 8.45
N ILE A 178 34.49 1.65 9.03
CA ILE A 178 35.35 0.58 8.54
C ILE A 178 34.51 -0.35 7.68
N THR A 179 34.86 -0.48 6.39
CA THR A 179 34.09 -1.29 5.45
C THR A 179 35.03 -2.25 4.67
N ALA A 180 34.42 -3.36 4.27
CA ALA A 180 34.98 -4.23 3.21
C ALA A 180 34.09 -4.07 1.96
N GLY A 181 34.74 -3.73 0.83
CA GLY A 181 34.05 -3.38 -0.42
C GLY A 181 33.92 -1.86 -0.62
N LYS A 182 34.43 -1.39 -1.75
CA LYS A 182 34.60 0.04 -2.11
C LYS A 182 33.28 0.85 -1.96
N ASN A 183 32.17 0.26 -2.37
CA ASN A 183 30.87 0.95 -2.43
C ASN A 183 29.93 0.55 -1.27
N LYS A 184 30.43 -0.17 -0.22
CA LYS A 184 29.56 -0.66 0.85
C LYS A 184 28.94 0.46 1.71
N ASN A 185 29.55 1.63 1.75
CA ASN A 185 29.08 2.79 2.51
C ASN A 185 28.52 3.90 1.59
N MET A 186 27.91 3.53 0.46
CA MET A 186 27.17 4.49 -0.37
C MET A 186 26.02 5.08 0.41
N LEU A 187 25.59 6.30 0.06
CA LEU A 187 24.43 7.01 0.65
C LEU A 187 24.61 7.34 2.14
N ASN A 188 25.82 7.26 2.67
CA ASN A 188 26.07 7.76 4.03
C ASN A 188 25.95 9.30 4.10
N ILE A 189 25.69 9.82 5.30
CA ILE A 189 25.47 11.26 5.52
C ILE A 189 26.78 12.05 5.74
N ASN A 190 27.92 11.37 5.86
CA ASN A 190 29.20 11.95 6.25
C ASN A 190 30.23 12.04 5.12
N SER A 191 29.80 11.77 3.89
CA SER A 191 30.59 12.02 2.68
C SER A 191 29.68 12.23 1.46
N PRO A 192 30.08 13.09 0.51
CA PRO A 192 29.35 13.24 -0.74
C PRO A 192 29.40 11.96 -1.58
N LEU A 193 28.38 11.73 -2.39
CA LEU A 193 28.39 10.65 -3.39
C LEU A 193 29.49 10.90 -4.42
N THR A 194 30.27 9.86 -4.68
CA THR A 194 31.18 9.86 -5.82
C THR A 194 30.45 9.69 -7.15
N ASP A 195 31.08 10.04 -8.27
CA ASP A 195 30.47 9.86 -9.60
C ASP A 195 30.17 8.39 -9.90
N GLU A 196 31.05 7.46 -9.46
CA GLU A 196 30.82 6.03 -9.57
C GLU A 196 29.58 5.58 -8.78
N GLN A 197 29.45 6.01 -7.53
CA GLN A 197 28.29 5.68 -6.70
C GLN A 197 26.99 6.27 -7.27
N ARG A 198 27.06 7.48 -7.82
CA ARG A 198 25.96 8.10 -8.54
C ARG A 198 25.53 7.28 -9.76
N ALA A 199 26.50 6.82 -10.55
CA ALA A 199 26.24 5.99 -11.72
C ALA A 199 25.62 4.63 -11.35
N ILE A 200 26.04 4.02 -10.24
CA ILE A 200 25.43 2.80 -9.71
C ILE A 200 23.96 3.05 -9.36
N MET A 201 23.65 4.10 -8.61
CA MET A 201 22.26 4.42 -8.23
C MET A 201 21.41 4.80 -9.44
N GLN A 202 21.99 5.50 -10.42
CA GLN A 202 21.30 5.85 -11.66
C GLN A 202 20.93 4.59 -12.45
N SER A 203 21.84 3.60 -12.55
CA SER A 203 21.53 2.37 -13.29
C SER A 203 20.36 1.58 -12.66
N ILE A 204 20.24 1.60 -11.34
CA ILE A 204 19.09 0.99 -10.63
C ILE A 204 17.80 1.74 -10.95
N ALA A 205 17.85 3.09 -10.95
CA ALA A 205 16.72 3.91 -11.33
C ALA A 205 16.28 3.65 -12.78
N ASP A 206 17.25 3.57 -13.69
CA ASP A 206 17.00 3.36 -15.12
C ASP A 206 16.35 2.00 -15.38
N GLU A 207 16.81 0.92 -14.73
CA GLU A 207 16.24 -0.42 -14.85
C GLU A 207 14.77 -0.45 -14.42
N ALA A 208 14.47 0.07 -13.22
CA ALA A 208 13.09 0.15 -12.72
C ALA A 208 12.21 1.08 -13.58
N TYR A 209 12.78 2.16 -14.13
CA TYR A 209 12.07 3.06 -15.04
C TYR A 209 11.73 2.40 -16.39
N GLU A 210 12.66 1.63 -16.96
CA GLU A 210 12.40 0.87 -18.19
C GLU A 210 11.27 -0.14 -17.96
N GLN A 211 11.27 -0.84 -16.82
CA GLN A 211 10.21 -1.77 -16.44
C GLN A 211 8.85 -1.04 -16.35
N PHE A 212 8.77 0.07 -15.62
CA PHE A 212 7.54 0.84 -15.48
C PHE A 212 7.01 1.32 -16.83
N THR A 213 7.86 1.93 -17.64
CA THR A 213 7.46 2.44 -18.95
C THR A 213 7.02 1.33 -19.91
N ALA A 214 7.64 0.14 -19.86
CA ALA A 214 7.23 -1.02 -20.63
C ALA A 214 5.84 -1.54 -20.22
N ILE A 215 5.53 -1.57 -18.92
CA ILE A 215 4.21 -1.95 -18.39
C ILE A 215 3.15 -0.97 -18.86
N VAL A 216 3.40 0.34 -18.76
CA VAL A 216 2.47 1.35 -19.28
C VAL A 216 2.27 1.19 -20.79
N ALA A 217 3.33 0.98 -21.55
CA ALA A 217 3.25 0.77 -23.01
C ALA A 217 2.38 -0.45 -23.34
N LYS A 218 2.57 -1.57 -22.63
CA LYS A 218 1.77 -2.80 -22.80
C LYS A 218 0.31 -2.57 -22.43
N SER A 219 0.06 -2.02 -21.26
CA SER A 219 -1.29 -1.79 -20.71
C SER A 219 -2.10 -0.82 -21.59
N ARG A 220 -1.47 0.26 -22.03
CA ARG A 220 -2.15 1.32 -22.78
C ARG A 220 -2.09 1.15 -24.31
N GLY A 221 -1.48 0.07 -24.82
CA GLY A 221 -1.29 -0.15 -26.26
C GLY A 221 -0.47 0.94 -26.95
N MET A 222 0.44 1.59 -26.22
CA MET A 222 1.23 2.72 -26.70
C MET A 222 2.64 2.28 -27.13
N LYS A 223 3.25 3.02 -28.05
CA LYS A 223 4.67 2.83 -28.35
C LYS A 223 5.51 3.33 -27.17
N ILE A 224 6.58 2.61 -26.84
CA ILE A 224 7.46 2.96 -25.70
C ILE A 224 7.99 4.39 -25.79
N GLY A 225 8.31 4.89 -26.98
CA GLY A 225 8.77 6.26 -27.18
C GLY A 225 7.71 7.34 -26.94
N GLU A 226 6.42 7.00 -27.03
CA GLU A 226 5.31 7.87 -26.68
C GLU A 226 5.13 7.91 -25.17
N VAL A 227 5.19 6.73 -24.52
CA VAL A 227 5.15 6.62 -23.05
C VAL A 227 6.28 7.41 -22.43
N LYS A 228 7.51 7.28 -22.89
CA LYS A 228 8.68 8.00 -22.34
C LYS A 228 8.56 9.53 -22.43
N LYS A 229 7.79 10.07 -23.36
CA LYS A 229 7.49 11.52 -23.41
C LYS A 229 6.51 11.96 -22.30
N LEU A 230 5.70 11.04 -21.81
CA LEU A 230 4.73 11.27 -20.72
C LEU A 230 5.30 10.89 -19.35
N ALA A 231 6.37 10.12 -19.34
CA ALA A 231 6.94 9.47 -18.14
C ALA A 231 8.17 10.23 -17.59
N ASP A 232 8.07 11.55 -17.45
CA ASP A 232 9.13 12.37 -16.85
C ASP A 232 8.93 12.60 -15.34
N GLY A 233 8.04 11.82 -14.71
CA GLY A 233 7.72 11.93 -13.30
C GLY A 233 6.64 12.94 -12.96
N ARG A 234 6.10 13.66 -13.97
CA ARG A 234 5.01 14.64 -13.72
C ARG A 234 3.70 13.95 -13.38
N ILE A 235 2.85 14.70 -12.65
CA ILE A 235 1.45 14.32 -12.42
C ILE A 235 0.55 14.90 -13.50
N TYR A 236 -0.60 14.25 -13.69
CA TYR A 236 -1.65 14.63 -14.61
C TYR A 236 -2.98 14.75 -13.87
N THR A 237 -3.82 15.70 -14.27
CA THR A 237 -5.24 15.66 -13.94
C THR A 237 -5.92 14.52 -14.73
N ALA A 238 -7.09 14.06 -14.29
CA ALA A 238 -7.86 13.05 -15.00
C ALA A 238 -8.08 13.41 -16.49
N SER A 239 -8.39 14.67 -16.78
CA SER A 239 -8.58 15.15 -18.15
C SER A 239 -7.30 15.08 -18.99
N GLN A 240 -6.15 15.44 -18.42
CA GLN A 240 -4.86 15.32 -19.10
C GLN A 240 -4.48 13.87 -19.31
N ALA A 241 -4.70 13.02 -18.31
CA ALA A 241 -4.42 11.59 -18.38
C ALA A 241 -5.28 10.91 -19.48
N LYS A 242 -6.58 11.20 -19.54
CA LYS A 242 -7.46 10.69 -20.60
C LYS A 242 -7.02 11.17 -21.98
N LYS A 243 -6.71 12.46 -22.13
CA LYS A 243 -6.21 13.02 -23.40
C LYS A 243 -4.92 12.35 -23.88
N ASN A 244 -4.06 11.95 -22.94
CA ASN A 244 -2.78 11.29 -23.21
C ASN A 244 -2.89 9.77 -23.32
N GLY A 245 -4.07 9.17 -23.19
CA GLY A 245 -4.30 7.72 -23.26
C GLY A 245 -3.86 6.96 -22.02
N LEU A 246 -3.57 7.66 -20.90
CA LEU A 246 -3.19 7.03 -19.64
C LEU A 246 -4.39 6.53 -18.82
N VAL A 247 -5.59 7.05 -19.10
CA VAL A 247 -6.88 6.69 -18.50
C VAL A 247 -7.89 6.53 -19.62
N ASP A 248 -8.82 5.59 -19.51
CA ASP A 248 -9.84 5.32 -20.54
C ASP A 248 -11.04 6.24 -20.35
N GLU A 249 -11.57 6.32 -19.13
CA GLU A 249 -12.80 7.04 -18.84
C GLU A 249 -12.69 7.96 -17.63
N ILE A 250 -13.47 9.03 -17.65
CA ILE A 250 -13.69 9.90 -16.50
C ILE A 250 -15.12 9.69 -16.05
N GLY A 251 -15.30 9.26 -14.81
CA GLY A 251 -16.60 8.94 -14.25
C GLY A 251 -16.57 8.79 -12.73
N THR A 252 -17.67 8.28 -12.22
CA THR A 252 -17.81 7.90 -10.81
C THR A 252 -17.44 6.43 -10.61
N TRP A 253 -17.39 5.99 -9.37
CA TRP A 253 -17.21 4.57 -9.03
C TRP A 253 -18.40 3.73 -9.55
N GLU A 254 -19.59 4.30 -9.48
CA GLU A 254 -20.82 3.69 -9.98
C GLU A 254 -20.80 3.54 -11.51
N ASP A 255 -20.21 4.50 -12.24
CA ASP A 255 -20.04 4.40 -13.70
C ASP A 255 -19.08 3.25 -14.04
N ALA A 256 -17.97 3.12 -13.32
CA ALA A 256 -17.03 2.02 -13.52
C ALA A 256 -17.67 0.65 -13.19
N LEU A 257 -18.41 0.54 -12.09
CA LEU A 257 -19.15 -0.66 -11.72
C LEU A 257 -20.22 -1.01 -12.75
N SER A 258 -20.98 -0.03 -13.22
CA SER A 258 -22.03 -0.24 -14.24
C SER A 258 -21.44 -0.73 -15.56
N SER A 259 -20.29 -0.17 -15.96
CA SER A 259 -19.57 -0.62 -17.15
C SER A 259 -19.05 -2.05 -17.00
N LEU A 260 -18.49 -2.40 -15.85
CA LEU A 260 -18.02 -3.74 -15.54
C LEU A 260 -19.17 -4.77 -15.53
N ARG A 261 -20.31 -4.44 -14.91
CA ARG A 261 -21.52 -5.28 -14.92
C ARG A 261 -22.03 -5.53 -16.32
N LYS A 262 -22.03 -4.51 -17.16
CA LYS A 262 -22.43 -4.62 -18.58
C LYS A 262 -21.50 -5.57 -19.35
N GLU A 263 -20.20 -5.55 -19.06
CA GLU A 263 -19.26 -6.49 -19.69
C GLU A 263 -19.51 -7.93 -19.25
N LEU A 264 -19.87 -8.12 -17.97
CA LEU A 264 -20.22 -9.44 -17.42
C LEU A 264 -21.61 -9.94 -17.85
N ASP A 265 -22.43 -9.12 -18.52
CA ASP A 265 -23.86 -9.38 -18.80
C ASP A 265 -24.63 -9.74 -17.52
N ASP A 266 -24.29 -9.10 -16.39
CA ASP A 266 -24.84 -9.36 -15.04
C ASP A 266 -25.07 -8.07 -14.25
N ASP A 267 -26.24 -7.46 -14.42
CA ASP A 267 -26.62 -6.22 -13.75
C ASP A 267 -26.90 -6.39 -12.25
N GLU A 268 -27.08 -7.63 -11.77
CA GLU A 268 -27.50 -7.94 -10.40
C GLU A 268 -26.35 -8.47 -9.51
N SER A 269 -25.13 -8.59 -10.03
CA SER A 269 -23.98 -9.06 -9.26
C SER A 269 -23.82 -8.31 -7.95
N VAL A 270 -23.68 -9.05 -6.87
CA VAL A 270 -23.40 -8.49 -5.56
C VAL A 270 -21.98 -7.92 -5.54
N VAL A 271 -21.76 -6.80 -4.85
CA VAL A 271 -20.42 -6.26 -4.64
C VAL A 271 -19.95 -6.63 -3.24
N THR A 272 -18.80 -7.28 -3.15
CA THR A 272 -18.13 -7.60 -1.88
C THR A 272 -16.90 -6.72 -1.73
N THR A 273 -16.80 -5.99 -0.64
CA THR A 273 -15.72 -5.04 -0.40
C THR A 273 -14.56 -5.71 0.34
N TYR A 274 -13.36 -5.54 -0.18
CA TYR A 274 -12.09 -5.95 0.41
C TYR A 274 -11.24 -4.71 0.64
N ARG A 275 -11.13 -4.30 1.91
CA ARG A 275 -10.36 -3.12 2.34
C ARG A 275 -9.58 -3.49 3.59
N TYR A 276 -8.27 -3.24 3.56
CA TYR A 276 -7.44 -3.45 4.73
C TYR A 276 -7.55 -2.26 5.68
N GLU A 277 -7.78 -2.55 6.95
CA GLU A 277 -7.68 -1.59 8.04
C GLU A 277 -6.95 -2.27 9.20
N LYS A 278 -5.79 -1.72 9.57
CA LYS A 278 -5.06 -2.20 10.74
C LYS A 278 -5.87 -1.93 12.00
N LYS A 279 -6.26 -2.99 12.70
CA LYS A 279 -6.92 -2.87 14.00
C LYS A 279 -5.86 -2.52 15.03
N ASP A 280 -5.96 -1.36 15.65
CA ASP A 280 -5.09 -0.99 16.77
C ASP A 280 -5.25 -2.02 17.89
N SER A 281 -4.15 -2.60 18.36
CA SER A 281 -4.19 -3.46 19.53
C SER A 281 -4.51 -2.63 20.78
N LEU A 282 -5.16 -3.22 21.78
CA LEU A 282 -5.43 -2.54 23.05
C LEU A 282 -4.13 -1.97 23.66
N LEU A 283 -3.00 -2.64 23.45
CA LEU A 283 -1.69 -2.21 23.92
C LEU A 283 -1.20 -0.95 23.18
N GLU A 284 -1.43 -0.86 21.87
CA GLU A 284 -1.13 0.33 21.05
C GLU A 284 -2.02 1.52 21.45
N MET A 285 -3.32 1.30 21.64
CA MET A 285 -4.25 2.32 22.14
C MET A 285 -3.83 2.84 23.53
N LEU A 286 -3.40 1.95 24.43
CA LEU A 286 -2.89 2.32 25.75
C LEU A 286 -1.55 3.06 25.67
N SER A 287 -0.63 2.64 24.79
CA SER A 287 0.66 3.31 24.60
C SER A 287 0.47 4.71 24.00
N GLU A 288 -0.46 4.87 23.06
CA GLU A 288 -0.82 6.17 22.47
C GLU A 288 -1.51 7.08 23.50
N ALA A 289 -2.41 6.54 24.33
CA ALA A 289 -3.03 7.28 25.41
C ALA A 289 -2.00 7.73 26.48
N VAL A 290 -1.05 6.87 26.83
CA VAL A 290 0.06 7.20 27.74
C VAL A 290 1.00 8.26 27.12
N SER A 291 1.32 8.15 25.84
CA SER A 291 2.16 9.14 25.14
C SER A 291 1.47 10.50 25.00
N LYS A 292 0.14 10.53 24.79
CA LYS A 292 -0.66 11.76 24.79
C LYS A 292 -0.85 12.36 26.19
N ALA A 293 -0.87 11.55 27.24
CA ALA A 293 -0.96 11.99 28.62
C ALA A 293 0.39 12.47 29.20
N GLY A 294 1.50 11.91 28.71
CA GLY A 294 2.86 12.31 29.05
C GLY A 294 3.35 13.39 28.09
N LYS A 295 3.02 14.66 28.34
CA LYS A 295 3.65 15.80 27.66
C LYS A 295 5.12 15.87 28.08
N THR A 296 5.95 15.12 27.41
CA THR A 296 7.38 15.41 27.33
C THR A 296 7.66 15.94 25.93
N ASP A 297 8.06 17.21 25.88
CA ASP A 297 8.44 17.92 24.67
C ASP A 297 9.43 17.09 23.84
N ALA A 298 8.91 16.47 22.78
CA ALA A 298 9.76 15.84 21.79
C ALA A 298 10.43 16.96 21.00
N LEU A 299 11.73 17.12 21.17
CA LEU A 299 12.59 18.11 20.50
C LEU A 299 12.68 17.94 18.97
N ILE A 300 11.97 16.99 18.40
CA ILE A 300 11.94 16.73 16.96
C ILE A 300 10.49 16.68 16.48
N PRO A 301 10.04 17.63 15.62
CA PRO A 301 8.72 17.57 15.02
C PRO A 301 8.51 16.28 14.22
N ASP A 302 7.31 15.71 14.27
CA ASP A 302 6.94 14.45 13.59
C ASP A 302 7.22 14.48 12.08
N ALA A 303 7.13 15.63 11.45
CA ALA A 303 7.50 15.85 10.04
C ALA A 303 8.98 15.55 9.74
N ILE A 304 9.89 15.85 10.69
CA ILE A 304 11.33 15.57 10.54
C ILE A 304 11.61 14.10 10.86
N ARG A 305 10.84 13.50 11.78
CA ARG A 305 10.97 12.09 12.14
C ARG A 305 10.56 11.17 10.99
N SER A 306 9.49 11.49 10.27
CA SER A 306 9.06 10.76 9.08
C SER A 306 10.07 10.86 7.94
N GLU A 307 10.72 12.01 7.74
CA GLU A 307 11.76 12.15 6.71
C GLU A 307 13.07 11.45 7.06
N LEU A 308 13.44 11.39 8.35
CA LEU A 308 14.62 10.64 8.80
C LEU A 308 14.42 9.11 8.75
N MET A 309 13.21 8.62 8.98
CA MET A 309 12.88 7.19 8.85
C MET A 309 12.77 6.72 7.40
N LEU A 310 12.42 7.62 6.45
CA LEU A 310 12.42 7.35 5.01
C LEU A 310 13.83 7.26 4.39
N GLY A 311 14.88 7.38 5.20
CA GLY A 311 16.26 7.41 4.76
C GLY A 311 16.90 6.07 4.38
N ILE A 312 16.17 4.93 4.46
CA ILE A 312 16.67 3.64 3.97
C ILE A 312 15.98 3.36 2.65
N SER A 313 16.64 3.72 1.57
CA SER A 313 16.07 3.78 0.23
C SER A 313 16.15 2.44 -0.46
N TYR A 314 15.00 1.80 -0.60
CA TYR A 314 14.75 0.93 -1.75
C TYR A 314 14.21 1.79 -2.90
N PRO A 315 14.40 1.39 -4.16
CA PRO A 315 13.75 2.05 -5.30
C PRO A 315 12.24 2.18 -5.06
N ALA A 316 11.68 3.35 -5.32
CA ALA A 316 10.28 3.60 -5.03
C ALA A 316 9.55 4.31 -6.18
N TYR A 317 8.32 3.86 -6.41
CA TYR A 317 7.33 4.57 -7.19
C TYR A 317 6.46 5.38 -6.22
N ILE A 318 6.84 6.62 -5.94
CA ILE A 318 6.12 7.46 -5.00
C ILE A 318 5.98 8.89 -5.53
N TYR A 319 4.77 9.44 -5.39
CA TYR A 319 4.53 10.87 -5.52
C TYR A 319 4.60 11.50 -4.13
N ARG A 320 5.49 12.48 -3.93
CA ARG A 320 5.58 13.27 -2.70
C ARG A 320 4.76 14.54 -2.84
N LYS A 321 3.87 14.79 -1.87
CA LYS A 321 3.14 16.06 -1.74
C LYS A 321 4.07 17.14 -1.24
#